data_ca3589aeb47f5f8334ee9f2e604db7ef
#
_entry.id   ca3589aeb47f5f8334ee9f2e604db7ef
#
_cell.length_a   1.000
_cell.length_b   1.000
_cell.length_c   1.000
_cell.angle_alpha   90.00
_cell.angle_beta   90.00
_cell.angle_gamma   90.00
#
_symmetry.space_group_name_H-M   'P 1'
#
loop_
_entity.id
_entity.type
_entity.pdbx_description
1 polymer ?
#
loop_
_entity_poly.entity_id
_entity_poly.type
_entity_poly.pdbx_seq_one_letter_code
_entity_poly.pdbx_strand_id
1 'polypeptide(L)'
;MINVRSMSFSYSRKSSGVFDSLSFTLPAGEIVGLLGRNGAGKSTLIKLLAALLDPQQGTIEFNGVNVETRGAELYSRMMVVPEEFELPKVTVEKFVRYTAPLYPSFNREQFDSYCKLLEVDIRQRFDRLSMGQRKKAYLAFALACNVELLLLDEPTNGLDITAKSALRSILASYADGGKSVIISTHQAHDIENLIDRVMLIDNGEIIINQSVYTLQQCFGFGVVSGHNAIYSTQSVAGTVGIWAADNNEEGRFDLELLFNAATKAREQVLAAIASKTK
;
A
#
# COMPACT_ATOMS: atom_id res chain seq x y z
N MET A 1 4.53 12.25 7.28
CA MET A 1 3.38 11.88 8.15
C MET A 1 2.08 12.23 7.44
N ILE A 2 1.13 11.29 7.42
CA ILE A 2 -0.23 11.53 6.90
C ILE A 2 -1.17 11.60 8.10
N ASN A 3 -2.07 12.57 8.11
CA ASN A 3 -3.08 12.74 9.15
C ASN A 3 -4.44 12.96 8.49
N VAL A 4 -5.38 12.08 8.79
CA VAL A 4 -6.77 12.13 8.29
C VAL A 4 -7.70 12.32 9.48
N ARG A 5 -8.58 13.31 9.42
CA ARG A 5 -9.50 13.66 10.51
C ARG A 5 -10.93 13.72 10.00
N SER A 6 -11.78 12.89 10.57
CA SER A 6 -13.24 12.82 10.33
C SER A 6 -13.62 12.89 8.85
N MET A 7 -12.84 12.20 7.99
CA MET A 7 -13.02 12.21 6.56
C MET A 7 -14.22 11.37 6.16
N SER A 8 -15.14 11.97 5.41
CA SER A 8 -16.29 11.28 4.82
C SER A 8 -16.27 11.44 3.31
N PHE A 9 -16.60 10.36 2.60
CA PHE A 9 -16.64 10.35 1.14
C PHE A 9 -17.68 9.39 0.57
N SER A 10 -18.36 9.85 -0.48
CA SER A 10 -19.29 9.06 -1.30
C SER A 10 -19.19 9.48 -2.75
N TYR A 11 -19.23 8.53 -3.69
CA TYR A 11 -19.27 8.83 -5.14
C TYR A 11 -20.57 9.47 -5.61
N SER A 12 -21.66 9.27 -4.87
CA SER A 12 -22.97 9.83 -5.19
C SER A 12 -23.73 10.15 -3.90
N ARG A 13 -24.47 11.25 -3.89
CA ARG A 13 -25.36 11.60 -2.77
C ARG A 13 -26.46 10.55 -2.48
N LYS A 14 -26.70 9.64 -3.43
CA LYS A 14 -27.73 8.60 -3.32
C LYS A 14 -27.15 7.22 -2.97
N SER A 15 -25.81 7.06 -2.98
CA SER A 15 -25.15 5.81 -2.60
C SER A 15 -24.79 5.82 -1.12
N SER A 16 -24.68 4.61 -0.54
CA SER A 16 -24.03 4.43 0.76
C SER A 16 -22.61 5.04 0.70
N GLY A 17 -22.22 5.76 1.75
CA GLY A 17 -20.88 6.34 1.84
C GLY A 17 -19.81 5.25 1.70
N VAL A 18 -18.68 5.61 1.07
CA VAL A 18 -17.49 4.73 1.08
C VAL A 18 -16.77 4.85 2.40
N PHE A 19 -16.69 6.09 2.94
CA PHE A 19 -16.12 6.38 4.25
C PHE A 19 -17.07 7.30 5.03
N ASP A 20 -17.19 7.04 6.33
CA ASP A 20 -17.96 7.86 7.25
C ASP A 20 -17.09 8.22 8.46
N SER A 21 -16.74 9.52 8.58
CA SER A 21 -15.95 10.06 9.70
C SER A 21 -14.62 9.32 9.96
N LEU A 22 -13.95 8.83 8.90
CA LEU A 22 -12.71 8.08 9.00
C LEU A 22 -11.58 8.96 9.55
N SER A 23 -10.89 8.48 10.58
CA SER A 23 -9.75 9.19 11.18
C SER A 23 -8.59 8.24 11.43
N PHE A 24 -7.38 8.61 11.00
CA PHE A 24 -6.16 7.86 11.25
C PHE A 24 -4.91 8.71 11.04
N THR A 25 -3.79 8.19 11.52
CA THR A 25 -2.47 8.76 11.29
C THR A 25 -1.51 7.68 10.79
N LEU A 26 -0.66 8.02 9.82
CA LEU A 26 0.44 7.19 9.37
C LEU A 26 1.76 7.93 9.62
N PRO A 27 2.75 7.29 10.26
CA PRO A 27 4.09 7.83 10.42
C PRO A 27 4.75 8.09 9.07
N ALA A 28 5.79 8.92 9.05
CA ALA A 28 6.65 9.08 7.88
C ALA A 28 7.70 7.97 7.85
N GLY A 29 8.18 7.63 6.66
CA GLY A 29 9.31 6.69 6.49
C GLY A 29 8.94 5.22 6.61
N GLU A 30 7.65 4.86 6.54
CA GLU A 30 7.19 3.48 6.59
C GLU A 30 6.64 3.01 5.24
N ILE A 31 6.79 1.72 4.97
CA ILE A 31 6.03 1.01 3.93
C ILE A 31 4.76 0.47 4.55
N VAL A 32 3.63 1.01 4.13
CA VAL A 32 2.29 0.63 4.64
C VAL A 32 1.61 -0.31 3.65
N GLY A 33 1.27 -1.51 4.09
CA GLY A 33 0.38 -2.41 3.36
C GLY A 33 -1.08 -2.06 3.63
N LEU A 34 -1.77 -1.53 2.63
CA LEU A 34 -3.19 -1.22 2.66
C LEU A 34 -3.99 -2.42 2.16
N LEU A 35 -4.52 -3.21 3.07
CA LEU A 35 -5.24 -4.45 2.81
C LEU A 35 -6.74 -4.27 2.92
N GLY A 36 -7.47 -5.07 2.19
CA GLY A 36 -8.94 -5.09 2.23
C GLY A 36 -9.52 -5.86 1.06
N ARG A 37 -10.76 -6.29 1.19
CA ARG A 37 -11.49 -6.96 0.11
C ARG A 37 -11.67 -6.03 -1.09
N ASN A 38 -12.02 -6.61 -2.25
CA ASN A 38 -12.43 -5.79 -3.39
C ASN A 38 -13.68 -4.99 -3.01
N GLY A 39 -13.68 -3.69 -3.34
CA GLY A 39 -14.75 -2.77 -2.96
C GLY A 39 -14.66 -2.20 -1.54
N ALA A 40 -13.66 -2.56 -0.72
CA ALA A 40 -13.52 -2.05 0.66
C ALA A 40 -13.13 -0.56 0.74
N GLY A 41 -12.76 0.08 -0.38
CA GLY A 41 -12.40 1.49 -0.43
C GLY A 41 -10.90 1.78 -0.61
N LYS A 42 -10.02 0.78 -0.80
CA LYS A 42 -8.56 0.97 -0.93
C LYS A 42 -8.17 2.00 -1.99
N SER A 43 -8.61 1.79 -3.24
CA SER A 43 -8.32 2.72 -4.35
C SER A 43 -8.95 4.09 -4.15
N THR A 44 -10.11 4.16 -3.48
CA THR A 44 -10.75 5.42 -3.11
C THR A 44 -9.91 6.17 -2.08
N LEU A 45 -9.40 5.48 -1.06
CA LEU A 45 -8.51 6.09 -0.07
C LEU A 45 -7.22 6.62 -0.73
N ILE A 46 -6.58 5.82 -1.59
CA ILE A 46 -5.39 6.26 -2.34
C ILE A 46 -5.68 7.54 -3.14
N LYS A 47 -6.82 7.60 -3.85
CA LYS A 47 -7.21 8.79 -4.62
C LYS A 47 -7.46 10.01 -3.75
N LEU A 48 -8.06 9.84 -2.56
CA LEU A 48 -8.26 10.91 -1.59
C LEU A 48 -6.93 11.42 -1.02
N LEU A 49 -6.03 10.51 -0.63
CA LEU A 49 -4.69 10.88 -0.15
C LEU A 49 -3.86 11.61 -1.22
N ALA A 50 -4.05 11.27 -2.50
CA ALA A 50 -3.41 11.91 -3.64
C ALA A 50 -4.09 13.22 -4.09
N ALA A 51 -5.14 13.67 -3.40
CA ALA A 51 -5.98 14.80 -3.81
C ALA A 51 -6.57 14.68 -5.24
N LEU A 52 -6.77 13.45 -5.71
CA LEU A 52 -7.49 13.16 -6.97
C LEU A 52 -9.01 13.12 -6.76
N LEU A 53 -9.45 12.99 -5.51
CA LEU A 53 -10.83 13.11 -5.04
C LEU A 53 -10.88 14.06 -3.85
N ASP A 54 -11.99 14.77 -3.69
CA ASP A 54 -12.22 15.65 -2.56
C ASP A 54 -13.07 14.95 -1.51
N PRO A 55 -12.69 14.98 -0.22
CA PRO A 55 -13.56 14.52 0.84
C PRO A 55 -14.78 15.46 0.93
N GLN A 56 -15.92 14.90 1.31
CA GLN A 56 -17.14 15.72 1.53
C GLN A 56 -17.11 16.40 2.90
N GLN A 57 -16.40 15.78 3.85
CA GLN A 57 -16.16 16.32 5.19
C GLN A 57 -14.78 15.87 5.68
N GLY A 58 -14.28 16.58 6.68
CA GLY A 58 -13.00 16.29 7.31
C GLY A 58 -11.81 16.88 6.56
N THR A 59 -10.61 16.47 6.92
CA THR A 59 -9.36 16.98 6.35
C THR A 59 -8.34 15.87 6.16
N ILE A 60 -7.48 16.02 5.14
CA ILE A 60 -6.35 15.15 4.87
C ILE A 60 -5.10 16.02 4.81
N GLU A 61 -4.11 15.71 5.63
CA GLU A 61 -2.84 16.42 5.68
C GLU A 61 -1.67 15.49 5.35
N PHE A 62 -0.76 15.95 4.51
CA PHE A 62 0.54 15.33 4.26
C PHE A 62 1.65 16.26 4.73
N ASN A 63 2.45 15.82 5.70
CA ASN A 63 3.51 16.61 6.35
C ASN A 63 3.03 18.01 6.80
N GLY A 64 1.82 18.09 7.37
CA GLY A 64 1.21 19.33 7.85
C GLY A 64 0.59 20.22 6.77
N VAL A 65 0.61 19.81 5.51
CA VAL A 65 -0.02 20.53 4.39
C VAL A 65 -1.34 19.85 4.04
N ASN A 66 -2.45 20.62 4.02
CA ASN A 66 -3.73 20.08 3.56
C ASN A 66 -3.64 19.74 2.06
N VAL A 67 -3.94 18.48 1.71
CA VAL A 67 -3.81 18.00 0.33
C VAL A 67 -4.78 18.67 -0.65
N GLU A 68 -5.87 19.25 -0.15
CA GLU A 68 -6.84 20.01 -0.97
C GLU A 68 -6.25 21.30 -1.56
N THR A 69 -5.12 21.80 -1.04
CA THR A 69 -4.44 22.98 -1.60
C THR A 69 -3.96 22.77 -3.04
N ARG A 70 -3.71 21.52 -3.43
CA ARG A 70 -3.38 21.11 -4.81
C ARG A 70 -2.28 21.95 -5.49
N GLY A 71 -1.32 22.42 -4.71
CA GLY A 71 -0.20 23.19 -5.23
C GLY A 71 0.83 22.33 -5.97
N ALA A 72 1.57 22.93 -6.91
CA ALA A 72 2.66 22.24 -7.62
C ALA A 72 3.71 21.67 -6.66
N GLU A 73 3.99 22.37 -5.55
CA GLU A 73 4.89 21.91 -4.51
C GLU A 73 4.41 20.60 -3.88
N LEU A 74 3.11 20.48 -3.54
CA LEU A 74 2.54 19.26 -2.99
C LEU A 74 2.67 18.10 -3.99
N TYR A 75 2.28 18.31 -5.24
CA TYR A 75 2.34 17.26 -6.25
C TYR A 75 3.75 16.84 -6.64
N SER A 76 4.74 17.72 -6.51
CA SER A 76 6.15 17.35 -6.73
C SER A 76 6.73 16.44 -5.64
N ARG A 77 6.04 16.34 -4.48
CA ARG A 77 6.43 15.55 -3.31
C ARG A 77 5.66 14.23 -3.20
N MET A 78 4.68 13.99 -4.05
CA MET A 78 3.90 12.75 -4.06
C MET A 78 3.72 12.20 -5.47
N MET A 79 3.56 10.88 -5.57
CA MET A 79 3.32 10.18 -6.81
C MET A 79 2.30 9.08 -6.59
N VAL A 80 1.36 8.94 -7.52
CA VAL A 80 0.40 7.84 -7.52
C VAL A 80 0.58 6.98 -8.76
N VAL A 81 0.61 5.67 -8.56
CA VAL A 81 0.52 4.66 -9.62
C VAL A 81 -0.78 3.91 -9.41
N PRO A 82 -1.85 4.27 -10.12
CA PRO A 82 -3.13 3.60 -10.00
C PRO A 82 -3.08 2.20 -10.62
N GLU A 83 -4.03 1.33 -10.28
CA GLU A 83 -4.14 0.00 -10.85
C GLU A 83 -4.33 0.05 -12.37
N GLU A 84 -5.25 0.91 -12.83
CA GLU A 84 -5.51 1.17 -14.23
C GLU A 84 -5.17 2.62 -14.58
N PHE A 85 -4.48 2.82 -15.68
CA PHE A 85 -4.08 4.13 -16.16
C PHE A 85 -3.86 4.14 -17.67
N GLU A 86 -4.04 5.30 -18.25
CA GLU A 86 -3.71 5.57 -19.64
C GLU A 86 -2.42 6.40 -19.74
N LEU A 87 -1.55 6.04 -20.66
CA LEU A 87 -0.32 6.77 -20.93
C LEU A 87 -0.35 7.33 -22.37
N PRO A 88 0.30 8.48 -22.61
CA PRO A 88 0.32 9.10 -23.91
C PRO A 88 1.02 8.21 -24.95
N LYS A 89 0.59 8.30 -26.21
CA LYS A 89 1.13 7.51 -27.35
C LYS A 89 2.51 8.00 -27.80
N VAL A 90 3.45 8.07 -26.86
CA VAL A 90 4.85 8.48 -27.06
C VAL A 90 5.78 7.37 -26.58
N THR A 91 7.09 7.46 -26.85
CA THR A 91 8.08 6.54 -26.27
C THR A 91 8.22 6.79 -24.79
N VAL A 92 8.63 5.75 -24.06
CA VAL A 92 8.93 5.84 -22.61
C VAL A 92 9.95 6.96 -22.35
N GLU A 93 11.02 7.01 -23.16
CA GLU A 93 12.05 8.05 -23.06
C GLU A 93 11.49 9.47 -23.26
N LYS A 94 10.61 9.64 -24.27
CA LYS A 94 9.98 10.94 -24.52
C LYS A 94 9.05 11.35 -23.37
N PHE A 95 8.29 10.41 -22.80
CA PHE A 95 7.46 10.64 -21.62
C PHE A 95 8.31 11.12 -20.45
N VAL A 96 9.38 10.40 -20.11
CA VAL A 96 10.29 10.76 -19.02
C VAL A 96 10.90 12.15 -19.24
N ARG A 97 11.37 12.45 -20.45
CA ARG A 97 11.94 13.77 -20.78
C ARG A 97 11.00 14.94 -20.49
N TYR A 98 9.68 14.76 -20.70
CA TYR A 98 8.71 15.81 -20.46
C TYR A 98 8.16 15.84 -19.02
N THR A 99 8.10 14.69 -18.35
CA THR A 99 7.45 14.58 -17.06
C THR A 99 8.45 14.69 -15.90
N ALA A 100 9.67 14.21 -16.07
CA ALA A 100 10.70 14.26 -15.03
C ALA A 100 10.99 15.67 -14.47
N PRO A 101 10.97 16.75 -15.26
CA PRO A 101 11.16 18.10 -14.74
C PRO A 101 10.11 18.56 -13.73
N LEU A 102 8.96 17.89 -13.63
CA LEU A 102 7.93 18.15 -12.62
C LEU A 102 8.31 17.60 -11.22
N TYR A 103 9.32 16.74 -11.16
CA TYR A 103 9.79 16.09 -9.94
C TYR A 103 11.25 16.47 -9.68
N PRO A 104 11.51 17.44 -8.78
CA PRO A 104 12.87 17.95 -8.53
C PRO A 104 13.88 16.89 -8.08
N SER A 105 13.39 15.83 -7.42
CA SER A 105 14.21 14.72 -6.92
C SER A 105 14.37 13.57 -7.93
N PHE A 106 13.89 13.72 -9.18
CA PHE A 106 14.02 12.69 -10.20
C PHE A 106 15.49 12.34 -10.44
N ASN A 107 15.80 11.04 -10.40
CA ASN A 107 17.15 10.53 -10.64
C ASN A 107 17.19 9.67 -11.90
N ARG A 108 17.89 10.15 -12.93
CA ARG A 108 18.02 9.48 -14.22
C ARG A 108 18.77 8.16 -14.12
N GLU A 109 19.81 8.07 -13.32
CA GLU A 109 20.60 6.85 -13.19
C GLU A 109 19.78 5.73 -12.51
N GLN A 110 18.98 6.09 -11.49
CA GLN A 110 18.05 5.15 -10.88
C GLN A 110 16.97 4.71 -11.88
N PHE A 111 16.40 5.61 -12.66
CA PHE A 111 15.45 5.25 -13.71
C PHE A 111 16.02 4.24 -14.69
N ASP A 112 17.23 4.49 -15.20
CA ASP A 112 17.90 3.59 -16.15
C ASP A 112 18.21 2.23 -15.51
N SER A 113 18.59 2.21 -14.23
CA SER A 113 18.79 0.98 -13.44
C SER A 113 17.49 0.21 -13.24
N TYR A 114 16.40 0.89 -12.87
CA TYR A 114 15.10 0.26 -12.69
C TYR A 114 14.53 -0.29 -14.00
N CYS A 115 14.74 0.43 -15.11
CA CYS A 115 14.39 -0.07 -16.44
C CYS A 115 15.12 -1.37 -16.79
N LYS A 116 16.40 -1.50 -16.43
CA LYS A 116 17.16 -2.75 -16.62
C LYS A 116 16.60 -3.89 -15.77
N LEU A 117 16.34 -3.64 -14.47
CA LEU A 117 15.82 -4.63 -13.54
C LEU A 117 14.41 -5.12 -13.92
N LEU A 118 13.58 -4.22 -14.45
CA LEU A 118 12.21 -4.50 -14.87
C LEU A 118 12.09 -4.88 -16.36
N GLU A 119 13.23 -4.96 -17.09
CA GLU A 119 13.28 -5.31 -18.52
C GLU A 119 12.44 -4.38 -19.40
N VAL A 120 12.56 -3.06 -19.18
CA VAL A 120 11.86 -2.02 -19.93
C VAL A 120 12.74 -1.47 -21.04
N ASP A 121 12.28 -1.56 -22.31
CA ASP A 121 12.87 -0.86 -23.42
C ASP A 121 12.29 0.56 -23.55
N ILE A 122 13.08 1.56 -23.17
CA ILE A 122 12.65 2.97 -23.15
C ILE A 122 12.39 3.56 -24.53
N ARG A 123 12.85 2.90 -25.63
CA ARG A 123 12.65 3.35 -27.00
C ARG A 123 11.26 2.99 -27.53
N GLN A 124 10.60 2.02 -26.90
CA GLN A 124 9.25 1.61 -27.29
C GLN A 124 8.20 2.63 -26.88
N ARG A 125 7.14 2.72 -27.69
CA ARG A 125 5.98 3.56 -27.41
C ARG A 125 5.03 2.85 -26.47
N PHE A 126 4.41 3.59 -25.53
CA PHE A 126 3.46 3.01 -24.58
C PHE A 126 2.28 2.27 -25.25
N ASP A 127 1.77 2.78 -26.36
CA ASP A 127 0.67 2.14 -27.09
C ASP A 127 1.02 0.82 -27.78
N ARG A 128 2.33 0.49 -27.87
CA ARG A 128 2.84 -0.79 -28.39
C ARG A 128 3.27 -1.78 -27.31
N LEU A 129 3.34 -1.33 -26.06
CA LEU A 129 3.68 -2.17 -24.93
C LEU A 129 2.48 -2.97 -24.45
N SER A 130 2.69 -4.19 -23.96
CA SER A 130 1.68 -4.92 -23.19
C SER A 130 1.31 -4.15 -21.91
N MET A 131 0.18 -4.50 -21.29
CA MET A 131 -0.23 -3.86 -20.03
C MET A 131 0.84 -4.01 -18.94
N GLY A 132 1.42 -5.20 -18.77
CA GLY A 132 2.49 -5.44 -17.81
C GLY A 132 3.75 -4.62 -18.10
N GLN A 133 4.16 -4.52 -19.37
CA GLN A 133 5.32 -3.69 -19.76
C GLN A 133 5.06 -2.19 -19.53
N ARG A 134 3.83 -1.70 -19.84
CA ARG A 134 3.44 -0.31 -19.51
C ARG A 134 3.54 -0.06 -18.00
N LYS A 135 3.06 -0.99 -17.19
CA LYS A 135 3.12 -0.90 -15.74
C LYS A 135 4.55 -0.89 -15.22
N LYS A 136 5.41 -1.80 -15.71
CA LYS A 136 6.85 -1.82 -15.40
C LYS A 136 7.53 -0.47 -15.70
N ALA A 137 7.28 0.10 -16.88
CA ALA A 137 7.86 1.37 -17.29
C ALA A 137 7.37 2.54 -16.41
N TYR A 138 6.08 2.57 -16.07
CA TYR A 138 5.51 3.61 -15.22
C TYR A 138 5.99 3.49 -13.77
N LEU A 139 6.10 2.27 -13.24
CA LEU A 139 6.70 2.01 -11.92
C LEU A 139 8.17 2.45 -11.86
N ALA A 140 8.98 2.12 -12.89
CA ALA A 140 10.37 2.58 -12.96
C ALA A 140 10.48 4.10 -12.89
N PHE A 141 9.61 4.81 -13.63
CA PHE A 141 9.54 6.27 -13.59
C PHE A 141 9.10 6.79 -12.21
N ALA A 142 8.01 6.26 -11.65
CA ALA A 142 7.47 6.68 -10.36
C ALA A 142 8.48 6.54 -9.22
N LEU A 143 9.19 5.42 -9.17
CA LEU A 143 10.25 5.16 -8.21
C LEU A 143 11.44 6.10 -8.38
N ALA A 144 11.83 6.41 -9.64
CA ALA A 144 12.92 7.32 -9.93
C ALA A 144 12.59 8.79 -9.63
N CYS A 145 11.31 9.15 -9.48
CA CYS A 145 10.89 10.49 -9.03
C CYS A 145 11.31 10.81 -7.59
N ASN A 146 11.65 9.80 -6.79
CA ASN A 146 12.17 9.96 -5.43
C ASN A 146 11.28 10.86 -4.54
N VAL A 147 9.97 10.74 -4.69
CA VAL A 147 9.00 11.53 -3.92
C VAL A 147 8.95 11.11 -2.45
N GLU A 148 8.48 11.99 -1.58
CA GLU A 148 8.32 11.73 -0.15
C GLU A 148 7.17 10.76 0.15
N LEU A 149 6.13 10.77 -0.69
CA LEU A 149 4.98 9.87 -0.59
C LEU A 149 4.71 9.17 -1.93
N LEU A 150 4.90 7.86 -1.95
CA LEU A 150 4.57 7.01 -3.10
C LEU A 150 3.32 6.19 -2.80
N LEU A 151 2.30 6.35 -3.63
CA LEU A 151 1.01 5.67 -3.52
C LEU A 151 0.88 4.65 -4.66
N LEU A 152 0.82 3.37 -4.34
CA LEU A 152 0.78 2.27 -5.31
C LEU A 152 -0.52 1.50 -5.15
N ASP A 153 -1.37 1.52 -6.18
CA ASP A 153 -2.63 0.79 -6.19
C ASP A 153 -2.47 -0.51 -6.98
N GLU A 154 -2.51 -1.65 -6.29
CA GLU A 154 -2.32 -2.99 -6.85
C GLU A 154 -1.09 -3.09 -7.79
N PRO A 155 0.12 -2.68 -7.34
CA PRO A 155 1.28 -2.55 -8.22
C PRO A 155 1.78 -3.87 -8.80
N THR A 156 1.51 -4.99 -8.13
CA THR A 156 1.95 -6.34 -8.54
C THR A 156 1.02 -7.01 -9.54
N ASN A 157 -0.21 -6.49 -9.72
CA ASN A 157 -1.16 -7.04 -10.68
C ASN A 157 -0.63 -6.92 -12.12
N GLY A 158 -0.65 -8.05 -12.84
CA GLY A 158 -0.17 -8.12 -14.23
C GLY A 158 1.35 -8.18 -14.39
N LEU A 159 2.12 -8.25 -13.30
CA LEU A 159 3.54 -8.47 -13.33
C LEU A 159 3.87 -9.98 -13.25
N ASP A 160 4.91 -10.40 -13.97
CA ASP A 160 5.49 -11.72 -13.83
C ASP A 160 6.29 -11.87 -12.51
N ILE A 161 6.64 -13.10 -12.14
CA ILE A 161 7.32 -13.40 -10.87
C ILE A 161 8.65 -12.64 -10.74
N THR A 162 9.41 -12.54 -11.83
CA THR A 162 10.71 -11.84 -11.85
C THR A 162 10.52 -10.35 -11.59
N ALA A 163 9.57 -9.74 -12.26
CA ALA A 163 9.25 -8.31 -12.06
C ALA A 163 8.69 -8.02 -10.65
N LYS A 164 7.87 -8.92 -10.08
CA LYS A 164 7.43 -8.80 -8.67
C LYS A 164 8.61 -8.82 -7.70
N SER A 165 9.58 -9.72 -7.92
CA SER A 165 10.78 -9.80 -7.10
C SER A 165 11.66 -8.55 -7.24
N ALA A 166 11.88 -8.07 -8.47
CA ALA A 166 12.61 -6.83 -8.73
C ALA A 166 11.95 -5.63 -8.06
N LEU A 167 10.62 -5.49 -8.20
CA LEU A 167 9.86 -4.42 -7.57
C LEU A 167 10.01 -4.42 -6.05
N ARG A 168 9.92 -5.59 -5.38
CA ARG A 168 10.14 -5.69 -3.93
C ARG A 168 11.53 -5.20 -3.51
N SER A 169 12.57 -5.62 -4.24
CA SER A 169 13.95 -5.19 -3.95
C SER A 169 14.12 -3.68 -4.11
N ILE A 170 13.52 -3.10 -5.14
CA ILE A 170 13.56 -1.65 -5.38
C ILE A 170 12.82 -0.90 -4.27
N LEU A 171 11.63 -1.37 -3.87
CA LEU A 171 10.81 -0.73 -2.83
C LEU A 171 11.49 -0.76 -1.46
N ALA A 172 12.14 -1.89 -1.10
CA ALA A 172 12.93 -1.96 0.14
C ALA A 172 14.01 -0.89 0.19
N SER A 173 14.81 -0.75 -0.88
CA SER A 173 15.84 0.29 -0.98
C SER A 173 15.27 1.69 -1.07
N TYR A 174 14.06 1.86 -1.61
CA TYR A 174 13.40 3.16 -1.74
C TYR A 174 13.02 3.74 -0.37
N ALA A 175 12.51 2.91 0.54
CA ALA A 175 12.06 3.33 1.86
C ALA A 175 13.21 3.65 2.82
N ASP A 176 14.39 3.03 2.67
CA ASP A 176 15.58 3.31 3.49
C ASP A 176 15.96 4.80 3.53
N GLY A 177 15.53 5.59 2.54
CA GLY A 177 15.72 7.04 2.49
C GLY A 177 14.71 7.88 3.30
N GLY A 178 13.93 7.29 4.19
CA GLY A 178 12.90 7.99 4.98
C GLY A 178 11.65 8.39 4.18
N LYS A 179 11.45 7.78 3.02
CA LYS A 179 10.28 7.99 2.16
C LYS A 179 9.13 7.09 2.58
N SER A 180 7.92 7.58 2.48
CA SER A 180 6.72 6.81 2.79
C SER A 180 6.15 6.15 1.54
N VAL A 181 5.76 4.89 1.66
CA VAL A 181 5.10 4.13 0.58
C VAL A 181 3.80 3.55 1.11
N ILE A 182 2.71 3.71 0.37
CA ILE A 182 1.46 3.00 0.64
C ILE A 182 1.18 2.06 -0.54
N ILE A 183 1.05 0.78 -0.25
CA ILE A 183 0.79 -0.26 -1.26
C ILE A 183 -0.57 -0.87 -0.97
N SER A 184 -1.56 -0.61 -1.84
CA SER A 184 -2.80 -1.36 -1.75
C SER A 184 -2.64 -2.72 -2.41
N THR A 185 -3.16 -3.75 -1.78
CA THR A 185 -3.27 -5.07 -2.40
C THR A 185 -4.36 -5.91 -1.75
N HIS A 186 -4.88 -6.88 -2.52
CA HIS A 186 -5.66 -7.99 -2.02
C HIS A 186 -4.83 -9.29 -1.93
N GLN A 187 -3.56 -9.26 -2.39
CA GLN A 187 -2.61 -10.37 -2.35
C GLN A 187 -1.57 -10.13 -1.25
N ALA A 188 -1.90 -10.52 -0.01
CA ALA A 188 -1.07 -10.31 1.17
C ALA A 188 0.38 -10.81 0.99
N HIS A 189 0.53 -11.99 0.37
CA HIS A 189 1.83 -12.64 0.16
C HIS A 189 2.83 -11.81 -0.69
N ASP A 190 2.33 -10.96 -1.60
CA ASP A 190 3.20 -10.15 -2.45
C ASP A 190 4.01 -9.09 -1.68
N ILE A 191 3.50 -8.65 -0.51
CA ILE A 191 4.07 -7.52 0.25
C ILE A 191 4.48 -7.86 1.69
N GLU A 192 4.15 -9.05 2.20
CA GLU A 192 4.33 -9.45 3.61
C GLU A 192 5.72 -9.17 4.18
N ASN A 193 6.78 -9.49 3.41
CA ASN A 193 8.16 -9.29 3.84
C ASN A 193 8.72 -7.89 3.53
N LEU A 194 7.86 -6.95 3.08
CA LEU A 194 8.27 -5.63 2.65
C LEU A 194 7.71 -4.52 3.55
N ILE A 195 6.56 -4.77 4.17
CA ILE A 195 5.81 -3.75 4.89
C ILE A 195 6.27 -3.60 6.35
N ASP A 196 6.27 -2.35 6.82
CA ASP A 196 6.52 -2.00 8.22
C ASP A 196 5.23 -1.91 9.01
N ARG A 197 4.11 -1.61 8.34
CA ARG A 197 2.79 -1.38 8.93
C ARG A 197 1.68 -2.05 8.12
N VAL A 198 0.70 -2.58 8.82
CA VAL A 198 -0.55 -3.08 8.26
C VAL A 198 -1.66 -2.07 8.52
N MET A 199 -2.30 -1.62 7.45
CA MET A 199 -3.60 -0.94 7.49
C MET A 199 -4.64 -1.83 6.82
N LEU A 200 -5.59 -2.33 7.59
CA LEU A 200 -6.66 -3.19 7.08
C LEU A 200 -7.97 -2.42 7.07
N ILE A 201 -8.57 -2.33 5.89
CA ILE A 201 -9.89 -1.70 5.67
C ILE A 201 -10.93 -2.77 5.34
N ASP A 202 -12.07 -2.69 5.98
CA ASP A 202 -13.26 -3.46 5.65
C ASP A 202 -14.51 -2.58 5.78
N ASN A 203 -15.39 -2.62 4.78
CA ASN A 203 -16.64 -1.84 4.75
C ASN A 203 -16.46 -0.35 5.08
N GLY A 204 -15.38 0.28 4.60
CA GLY A 204 -15.10 1.70 4.83
C GLY A 204 -14.53 2.04 6.20
N GLU A 205 -14.28 1.06 7.06
CA GLU A 205 -13.66 1.23 8.38
C GLU A 205 -12.23 0.70 8.40
N ILE A 206 -11.34 1.36 9.14
CA ILE A 206 -10.02 0.82 9.45
C ILE A 206 -10.14 -0.11 10.65
N ILE A 207 -9.91 -1.40 10.43
CA ILE A 207 -9.94 -2.43 11.48
C ILE A 207 -8.59 -2.50 12.20
N ILE A 208 -7.48 -2.46 11.43
CA ILE A 208 -6.12 -2.51 11.95
C ILE A 208 -5.33 -1.35 11.35
N ASN A 209 -4.55 -0.65 12.18
CA ASN A 209 -3.51 0.29 11.78
C ASN A 209 -2.35 0.17 12.77
N GLN A 210 -1.52 -0.86 12.58
CA GLN A 210 -0.45 -1.21 13.53
C GLN A 210 0.84 -1.56 12.78
N SER A 211 1.99 -1.34 13.44
CA SER A 211 3.27 -1.82 12.91
C SER A 211 3.29 -3.35 12.91
N VAL A 212 4.00 -3.94 11.94
CA VAL A 212 4.24 -5.39 11.88
C VAL A 212 4.89 -5.87 13.18
N TYR A 213 5.82 -5.10 13.73
CA TYR A 213 6.44 -5.38 15.03
C TYR A 213 5.40 -5.52 16.15
N THR A 214 4.46 -4.57 16.27
CA THR A 214 3.39 -4.63 17.28
C THR A 214 2.51 -5.85 17.06
N LEU A 215 2.16 -6.16 15.82
CA LEU A 215 1.32 -7.33 15.49
C LEU A 215 2.01 -8.65 15.85
N GLN A 216 3.32 -8.75 15.62
CA GLN A 216 4.12 -9.91 16.03
C GLN A 216 4.18 -10.08 17.58
N GLN A 217 4.06 -8.99 18.33
CA GLN A 217 3.96 -9.08 19.80
C GLN A 217 2.55 -9.45 20.28
N CYS A 218 1.53 -9.20 19.46
CA CYS A 218 0.13 -9.49 19.79
C CYS A 218 -0.27 -10.92 19.43
N PHE A 219 0.33 -11.51 18.39
CA PHE A 219 -0.16 -12.74 17.78
C PHE A 219 0.95 -13.76 17.53
N GLY A 220 0.63 -15.04 17.83
CA GLY A 220 1.34 -16.19 17.30
C GLY A 220 0.68 -16.70 16.02
N PHE A 221 1.51 -17.20 15.09
CA PHE A 221 1.09 -17.69 13.77
C PHE A 221 1.70 -19.07 13.50
N GLY A 222 0.95 -19.99 12.91
CA GLY A 222 1.47 -21.28 12.51
C GLY A 222 0.51 -22.45 12.72
N VAL A 223 1.07 -23.65 12.90
CA VAL A 223 0.26 -24.86 13.16
C VAL A 223 -0.39 -24.78 14.52
N VAL A 224 -1.72 -24.92 14.56
CA VAL A 224 -2.51 -24.88 15.80
C VAL A 224 -2.34 -26.22 16.51
N SER A 225 -1.37 -26.31 17.42
CA SER A 225 -1.16 -27.47 18.29
C SER A 225 -1.15 -27.00 19.75
N GLY A 226 -2.27 -27.26 20.45
CA GLY A 226 -2.41 -26.85 21.85
C GLY A 226 -2.74 -25.37 22.11
N HIS A 227 -2.85 -24.55 21.07
CA HIS A 227 -3.22 -23.14 21.20
C HIS A 227 -4.72 -22.91 21.04
N ASN A 228 -5.26 -21.95 21.79
CA ASN A 228 -6.63 -21.47 21.60
C ASN A 228 -6.67 -20.47 20.44
N ALA A 229 -6.89 -20.97 19.22
CA ALA A 229 -6.85 -20.16 18.01
C ALA A 229 -8.02 -19.18 17.93
N ILE A 230 -7.72 -17.91 17.66
CA ILE A 230 -8.70 -16.87 17.27
C ILE A 230 -9.33 -17.23 15.93
N TYR A 231 -8.48 -17.69 15.00
CA TYR A 231 -8.90 -18.16 13.68
C TYR A 231 -8.00 -19.29 13.21
N SER A 232 -8.57 -20.28 12.54
CA SER A 232 -7.80 -21.36 11.92
C SER A 232 -8.38 -21.79 10.58
N THR A 233 -7.52 -22.37 9.75
CA THR A 233 -7.89 -22.90 8.44
C THR A 233 -7.05 -24.16 8.13
N GLN A 234 -7.56 -24.99 7.22
CA GLN A 234 -6.82 -26.17 6.75
C GLN A 234 -5.77 -25.77 5.72
N SER A 235 -4.56 -26.31 5.88
CA SER A 235 -3.43 -26.16 4.98
C SER A 235 -2.82 -27.52 4.67
N VAL A 236 -1.92 -27.60 3.71
CA VAL A 236 -1.11 -28.81 3.43
C VAL A 236 -0.27 -29.21 4.65
N ALA A 237 0.14 -28.27 5.46
CA ALA A 237 0.90 -28.49 6.70
C ALA A 237 0.03 -28.88 7.92
N GLY A 238 -1.30 -29.03 7.74
CA GLY A 238 -2.27 -29.28 8.80
C GLY A 238 -3.13 -28.07 9.09
N THR A 239 -3.74 -28.01 10.29
CA THR A 239 -4.53 -26.84 10.71
C THR A 239 -3.59 -25.72 11.11
N VAL A 240 -3.58 -24.63 10.34
CA VAL A 240 -2.81 -23.40 10.63
C VAL A 240 -3.74 -22.31 11.15
N GLY A 241 -3.23 -21.41 11.97
CA GLY A 241 -4.06 -20.36 12.55
C GLY A 241 -3.26 -19.25 13.22
N ILE A 242 -4.02 -18.36 13.84
CA ILE A 242 -3.56 -17.22 14.63
C ILE A 242 -4.17 -17.28 16.03
N TRP A 243 -3.37 -16.99 17.04
CA TRP A 243 -3.79 -16.95 18.45
C TRP A 243 -3.18 -15.72 19.13
N ALA A 244 -3.70 -15.35 20.31
CA ALA A 244 -3.08 -14.31 21.11
C ALA A 244 -1.73 -14.81 21.62
N ALA A 245 -0.65 -14.07 21.35
CA ALA A 245 0.68 -14.48 21.75
C ALA A 245 0.85 -14.39 23.27
N ASP A 246 1.32 -15.46 23.89
CA ASP A 246 1.95 -15.42 25.20
C ASP A 246 3.40 -14.94 25.07
N ASN A 247 4.00 -14.38 26.14
CA ASN A 247 5.34 -13.79 26.08
C ASN A 247 6.36 -14.82 25.55
N ASN A 248 7.05 -14.48 24.43
CA ASN A 248 8.12 -15.24 23.76
C ASN A 248 7.73 -16.34 22.76
N GLU A 249 6.56 -16.28 22.16
CA GLU A 249 6.29 -17.16 21.01
C GLU A 249 6.84 -16.56 19.70
N GLU A 250 7.88 -17.19 19.14
CA GLU A 250 8.43 -16.86 17.84
C GLU A 250 7.64 -17.60 16.74
N GLY A 251 6.57 -17.00 16.23
CA GLY A 251 5.90 -17.44 15.01
C GLY A 251 6.28 -16.51 13.83
N ARG A 252 6.48 -17.09 12.63
CA ARG A 252 6.65 -16.27 11.45
C ARG A 252 5.35 -15.52 11.17
N PHE A 253 5.42 -14.18 11.10
CA PHE A 253 4.29 -13.34 10.74
C PHE A 253 3.63 -13.82 9.44
N ASP A 254 2.32 -13.93 9.44
CA ASP A 254 1.51 -14.37 8.31
C ASP A 254 0.37 -13.36 8.10
N LEU A 255 0.56 -12.56 7.06
CA LEU A 255 -0.35 -11.46 6.75
C LEU A 255 -1.71 -11.95 6.24
N GLU A 256 -1.74 -13.12 5.60
CA GLU A 256 -2.99 -13.71 5.10
C GLU A 256 -3.82 -14.27 6.25
N LEU A 257 -3.19 -14.96 7.21
CA LEU A 257 -3.88 -15.41 8.42
C LEU A 257 -4.42 -14.24 9.24
N LEU A 258 -3.64 -13.15 9.38
CA LEU A 258 -4.08 -11.94 10.06
C LEU A 258 -5.30 -11.32 9.36
N PHE A 259 -5.25 -11.19 8.04
CA PHE A 259 -6.33 -10.65 7.24
C PHE A 259 -7.62 -11.48 7.40
N ASN A 260 -7.50 -12.81 7.31
CA ASN A 260 -8.63 -13.71 7.45
C ASN A 260 -9.21 -13.68 8.89
N ALA A 261 -8.35 -13.63 9.91
CA ALA A 261 -8.78 -13.48 11.30
C ALA A 261 -9.50 -12.15 11.53
N ALA A 262 -8.94 -11.05 11.08
CA ALA A 262 -9.53 -9.72 11.26
C ALA A 262 -10.89 -9.57 10.56
N THR A 263 -11.14 -10.31 9.48
CA THR A 263 -12.41 -10.29 8.75
C THR A 263 -13.45 -11.26 9.34
N LYS A 264 -13.04 -12.38 9.96
CA LYS A 264 -13.94 -13.43 10.43
C LYS A 264 -14.10 -13.48 11.96
N ALA A 265 -13.13 -12.96 12.70
CA ALA A 265 -13.07 -12.95 14.17
C ALA A 265 -12.63 -11.56 14.69
N ARG A 266 -13.19 -10.49 14.12
CA ARG A 266 -12.80 -9.08 14.33
C ARG A 266 -12.68 -8.72 15.82
N GLU A 267 -13.69 -9.04 16.63
CA GLU A 267 -13.72 -8.68 18.06
C GLU A 267 -12.54 -9.28 18.83
N GLN A 268 -12.22 -10.56 18.57
CA GLN A 268 -11.13 -11.27 19.23
C GLN A 268 -9.76 -10.70 18.81
N VAL A 269 -9.60 -10.36 17.53
CA VAL A 269 -8.38 -9.71 17.02
C VAL A 269 -8.18 -8.35 17.67
N LEU A 270 -9.23 -7.51 17.71
CA LEU A 270 -9.16 -6.19 18.34
C LEU A 270 -8.90 -6.28 19.85
N ALA A 271 -9.50 -7.26 20.57
CA ALA A 271 -9.23 -7.49 21.98
C ALA A 271 -7.76 -7.88 22.24
N ALA A 272 -7.18 -8.74 21.39
CA ALA A 272 -5.78 -9.13 21.51
C ALA A 272 -4.84 -7.94 21.29
N ILE A 273 -5.09 -7.09 20.27
CA ILE A 273 -4.31 -5.86 20.04
C ILE A 273 -4.43 -4.93 21.27
N ALA A 274 -5.65 -4.66 21.76
CA ALA A 274 -5.88 -3.74 22.85
C ALA A 274 -5.22 -4.19 24.17
N SER A 275 -5.02 -5.51 24.37
CA SER A 275 -4.37 -6.05 25.58
C SER A 275 -2.87 -5.77 25.63
N LYS A 276 -2.20 -5.56 24.50
CA LYS A 276 -0.75 -5.37 24.39
C LYS A 276 -0.33 -3.91 24.10
N THR A 277 -1.29 -3.05 23.71
CA THR A 277 -1.02 -1.64 23.38
C THR A 277 -1.38 -0.66 24.51
N LYS A 278 -1.69 -1.19 25.69
CA LYS A 278 -1.82 -0.43 26.97
C LYS A 278 -0.42 -0.27 27.60
#